data_63fd079ba25f0c6bcbb1e81a61444248
#
_entry.id   63fd079ba25f0c6bcbb1e81a61444248
#
_cell.length_a   1.000
_cell.length_b   1.000
_cell.length_c   1.000
_cell.angle_alpha   90.00
_cell.angle_beta   90.00
_cell.angle_gamma   90.00
#
_symmetry.space_group_name_H-M   'P 1'
#
loop_
_entity.id
_entity.type
_entity.pdbx_description
1 polymer ?
#
loop_
_entity_poly.entity_id
_entity_poly.type
_entity_poly.pdbx_seq_one_letter_code
_entity_poly.pdbx_strand_id
1 'polypeptide(L)'
;MANIWIKQKLIDEILADIEDYSPLETGGAFFGYHSKSSDVVITHLIPAGPNAKHKRYSFEPDQEFQLKLMEELYYEKNASVSYLGDWHSHPTNVSNLS
;
A
#
# COMPACT_ATOMS: atom_id res chain seq x y z
N MET A 1 13.38 -19.34 -4.28
CA MET A 1 12.23 -18.68 -3.62
C MET A 1 12.37 -17.16 -3.74
N ALA A 2 11.32 -16.50 -4.13
CA ALA A 2 11.33 -15.05 -4.26
C ALA A 2 11.22 -14.38 -2.89
N ASN A 3 11.94 -13.28 -2.73
CA ASN A 3 11.89 -12.46 -1.53
C ASN A 3 11.16 -11.15 -1.82
N ILE A 4 10.65 -10.54 -0.76
CA ILE A 4 10.07 -9.20 -0.83
C ILE A 4 10.98 -8.25 -0.07
N TRP A 5 11.40 -7.19 -0.73
CA TRP A 5 12.27 -6.18 -0.15
C TRP A 5 11.49 -4.89 0.03
N ILE A 6 11.50 -4.37 1.24
CA ILE A 6 10.84 -3.11 1.57
C ILE A 6 11.66 -2.40 2.65
N LYS A 7 11.86 -1.10 2.50
CA LYS A 7 12.58 -0.32 3.50
C LYS A 7 11.77 -0.19 4.77
N GLN A 8 12.46 -0.19 5.91
CA GLN A 8 11.82 -0.02 7.22
C GLN A 8 10.95 1.23 7.27
N LYS A 9 11.40 2.33 6.67
CA LYS A 9 10.64 3.57 6.60
C LYS A 9 9.23 3.36 6.04
N LEU A 10 9.10 2.55 4.99
CA LEU A 10 7.81 2.29 4.37
C LEU A 10 6.92 1.42 5.27
N ILE A 11 7.52 0.46 5.96
CA ILE A 11 6.80 -0.35 6.96
C ILE A 11 6.28 0.56 8.07
N ASP A 12 7.09 1.48 8.54
CA ASP A 12 6.69 2.42 9.59
C ASP A 12 5.53 3.30 9.13
N GLU A 13 5.52 3.73 7.87
CA GLU A 13 4.42 4.49 7.29
C GLU A 13 3.12 3.68 7.26
N ILE A 14 3.19 2.41 6.88
CA ILE A 14 2.04 1.50 6.89
C ILE A 14 1.48 1.37 8.30
N LEU A 15 2.35 1.12 9.28
CA LEU A 15 1.93 0.94 10.67
C LEU A 15 1.32 2.22 11.24
N ALA A 16 1.87 3.38 10.90
CA ALA A 16 1.31 4.66 11.33
C ALA A 16 -0.08 4.88 10.75
N ASP A 17 -0.28 4.54 9.49
CA ASP A 17 -1.58 4.67 8.82
C ASP A 17 -2.62 3.75 9.48
N ILE A 18 -2.23 2.53 9.78
CA ILE A 18 -3.10 1.56 10.48
C ILE A 18 -3.51 2.11 11.85
N GLU A 19 -2.56 2.66 12.59
CA GLU A 19 -2.82 3.22 13.90
C GLU A 19 -3.74 4.44 13.82
N ASP A 20 -3.50 5.32 12.86
CA ASP A 20 -4.30 6.55 12.68
C ASP A 20 -5.76 6.25 12.37
N TYR A 21 -6.03 5.19 11.62
CA TYR A 21 -7.40 4.84 11.25
C TYR A 21 -8.08 3.85 12.18
N SER A 22 -7.31 3.13 13.00
CA SER A 22 -7.89 2.11 13.91
C SER A 22 -9.02 2.70 14.77
N PRO A 23 -10.18 2.05 14.91
CA PRO A 23 -10.51 0.69 14.51
C PRO A 23 -11.05 0.52 13.09
N LEU A 24 -10.96 1.54 12.27
CA LEU A 24 -11.39 1.49 10.87
C LEU A 24 -10.31 0.84 10.01
N GLU A 25 -10.72 0.18 8.94
CA GLU A 25 -9.79 -0.37 7.95
C GLU A 25 -9.17 0.74 7.12
N THR A 26 -7.93 0.54 6.74
CA THR A 26 -7.23 1.40 5.81
C THR A 26 -6.41 0.54 4.87
N GLY A 27 -5.79 1.14 3.89
CA GLY A 27 -4.97 0.42 2.95
C GLY A 27 -4.34 1.35 1.92
N GLY A 28 -3.71 0.73 0.95
CA GLY A 28 -3.07 1.44 -0.13
C GLY A 28 -2.52 0.46 -1.14
N ALA A 29 -1.59 0.90 -1.95
CA ALA A 29 -0.98 0.07 -2.96
C ALA A 29 0.54 0.13 -2.86
N PHE A 30 1.19 -0.89 -3.42
CA PHE A 30 2.64 -0.99 -3.52
C PHE A 30 3.09 -0.73 -4.94
N PHE A 31 4.14 0.05 -5.08
CA PHE A 31 4.78 0.35 -6.35
C PHE A 31 6.26 0.00 -6.26
N GLY A 32 6.81 -0.56 -7.32
CA GLY A 32 8.22 -0.96 -7.33
C GLY A 32 8.53 -1.80 -8.56
N TYR A 33 9.37 -2.81 -8.40
CA TYR A 33 9.82 -3.61 -9.55
C TYR A 33 10.17 -5.03 -9.14
N HIS A 34 10.31 -5.90 -10.13
CA HIS A 34 10.83 -7.25 -9.95
C HIS A 34 12.31 -7.25 -10.33
N SER A 35 13.15 -7.81 -9.46
CA SER A 35 14.57 -7.94 -9.75
C SER A 35 14.83 -9.09 -10.73
N LYS A 36 16.07 -9.20 -11.19
CA LYS A 36 16.47 -10.29 -12.09
C LYS A 36 16.29 -11.67 -11.47
N SER A 37 16.38 -11.77 -10.15
CA SER A 37 16.15 -13.02 -9.41
C SER A 37 14.70 -13.24 -9.05
N SER A 38 13.79 -12.47 -9.63
CA SER A 38 12.34 -12.53 -9.38
C SER A 38 11.92 -12.10 -7.98
N ASP A 39 12.77 -11.39 -7.26
CA ASP A 39 12.39 -10.76 -6.01
C ASP A 39 11.49 -9.56 -6.30
N VAL A 40 10.60 -9.26 -5.36
CA VAL A 40 9.76 -8.06 -5.41
C VAL A 40 10.44 -6.98 -4.60
N VAL A 41 10.64 -5.81 -5.20
CA VAL A 41 11.26 -4.66 -4.52
C VAL A 41 10.24 -3.54 -4.46
N ILE A 42 9.76 -3.24 -3.25
CA ILE A 42 8.78 -2.19 -3.02
C ILE A 42 9.53 -0.89 -2.75
N THR A 43 9.33 0.10 -3.63
CA THR A 43 10.04 1.37 -3.56
C THR A 43 9.15 2.53 -3.13
N HIS A 44 7.84 2.41 -3.35
CA HIS A 44 6.89 3.48 -3.04
C HIS A 44 5.59 2.89 -2.51
N LEU A 45 4.95 3.65 -1.63
CA LEU A 45 3.59 3.37 -1.18
C LEU A 45 2.65 4.35 -1.89
N ILE A 46 1.52 3.82 -2.33
CA ILE A 46 0.44 4.63 -2.89
C ILE A 46 -0.62 4.73 -1.81
N PRO A 47 -0.86 5.93 -1.25
CA PRO A 47 -1.84 6.06 -0.16
C PRO A 47 -3.27 5.78 -0.63
N ALA A 48 -4.16 5.64 0.35
CA ALA A 48 -5.58 5.38 0.08
C ALA A 48 -6.23 6.48 -0.76
N GLY A 49 -5.80 7.72 -0.56
CA GLY A 49 -6.36 8.87 -1.23
C GLY A 49 -7.42 9.60 -0.42
N PRO A 50 -7.70 10.87 -0.75
CA PRO A 50 -8.57 11.73 0.07
C PRO A 50 -10.04 11.30 0.09
N ASN A 51 -10.51 10.62 -0.95
CA ASN A 51 -11.90 10.17 -1.03
C ASN A 51 -12.05 8.68 -0.73
N ALA A 52 -11.05 8.06 -0.14
CA ALA A 52 -11.13 6.66 0.27
C ALA A 52 -12.18 6.49 1.38
N LYS A 53 -12.79 5.32 1.42
CA LYS A 53 -13.80 4.99 2.44
C LYS A 53 -13.22 4.01 3.43
N HIS A 54 -12.97 4.50 4.64
CA HIS A 54 -12.44 3.72 5.76
C HIS A 54 -13.60 3.33 6.66
N LYS A 55 -13.92 2.06 6.70
CA LYS A 55 -15.01 1.55 7.54
C LYS A 55 -14.47 0.47 8.46
N ARG A 56 -15.27 0.07 9.44
CA ARG A 56 -14.85 -0.92 10.43
C ARG A 56 -14.61 -2.30 9.81
N TYR A 57 -15.40 -2.66 8.82
CA TYR A 57 -15.35 -4.00 8.20
C TYR A 57 -15.09 -3.95 6.69
N SER A 58 -14.76 -2.80 6.16
CA SER A 58 -14.46 -2.66 4.74
C SER A 58 -13.58 -1.45 4.48
N PHE A 59 -12.91 -1.49 3.36
CA PHE A 59 -12.06 -0.41 2.89
C PHE A 59 -12.19 -0.28 1.38
N GLU A 60 -12.42 0.95 0.91
CA GLU A 60 -12.40 1.25 -0.52
C GLU A 60 -11.40 2.36 -0.78
N PRO A 61 -10.35 2.12 -1.59
CA PRO A 61 -9.42 3.18 -1.93
C PRO A 61 -10.06 4.22 -2.84
N ASP A 62 -9.48 5.41 -2.86
CA ASP A 62 -9.78 6.42 -3.86
C ASP A 62 -9.04 6.03 -5.14
N GLN A 63 -9.70 5.24 -5.96
CA GLN A 63 -9.08 4.63 -7.13
C GLN A 63 -8.58 5.67 -8.13
N GLU A 64 -9.34 6.72 -8.37
CA GLU A 64 -8.95 7.79 -9.28
C GLU A 64 -7.65 8.47 -8.82
N PHE A 65 -7.55 8.77 -7.53
CA PHE A 65 -6.34 9.34 -6.94
C PHE A 65 -5.16 8.40 -7.11
N GLN A 66 -5.35 7.11 -6.79
CA GLN A 66 -4.29 6.12 -6.87
C GLN A 66 -3.77 5.94 -8.30
N LEU A 67 -4.67 5.83 -9.26
CA LEU A 67 -4.29 5.66 -10.67
C LEU A 67 -3.50 6.86 -11.19
N LYS A 68 -3.91 8.06 -10.82
CA LYS A 68 -3.20 9.27 -11.22
C LYS A 68 -1.80 9.33 -10.63
N LEU A 69 -1.66 8.99 -9.35
CA LEU A 69 -0.37 8.99 -8.68
C LEU A 69 0.55 7.91 -9.26
N MET A 70 0.01 6.73 -9.55
CA MET A 70 0.76 5.64 -10.18
C MET A 70 1.26 6.05 -11.56
N GLU A 71 0.43 6.74 -12.35
CA GLU A 71 0.81 7.23 -13.66
C GLU A 71 1.95 8.24 -13.55
N GLU A 72 1.85 9.17 -12.63
CA GLU A 72 2.92 10.16 -12.40
C GLU A 72 4.24 9.50 -12.02
N LEU A 73 4.21 8.52 -11.12
CA LEU A 73 5.40 7.79 -10.70
C LEU A 73 6.00 6.98 -11.86
N TYR A 74 5.16 6.36 -12.65
CA TYR A 74 5.60 5.57 -13.79
C TYR A 74 6.40 6.43 -14.77
N TYR A 75 5.89 7.60 -15.11
CA TYR A 75 6.58 8.52 -16.01
C TYR A 75 7.82 9.15 -15.35
N GLU A 76 7.70 9.58 -14.09
CA GLU A 76 8.82 10.17 -13.36
C GLU A 76 10.01 9.22 -13.25
N LYS A 77 9.76 7.92 -13.10
CA LYS A 77 10.79 6.90 -12.96
C LYS A 77 11.15 6.22 -14.29
N ASN A 78 10.72 6.79 -15.42
CA ASN A 78 11.02 6.25 -16.75
C ASN A 78 10.63 4.79 -16.90
N ALA A 79 9.44 4.45 -16.42
CA ALA A 79 8.86 3.10 -16.48
C ALA A 79 9.70 2.03 -15.75
N SER A 80 10.58 2.43 -14.84
CA SER A 80 11.40 1.48 -14.07
C SER A 80 10.65 0.88 -12.88
N VAL A 81 9.51 1.47 -12.50
CA VAL A 81 8.67 0.99 -11.41
C VAL A 81 7.23 0.89 -11.89
N SER A 82 6.48 -0.02 -11.28
CA SER A 82 5.08 -0.25 -11.65
C SER A 82 4.29 -0.77 -10.45
N TYR A 83 2.98 -0.89 -10.64
CA TYR A 83 2.08 -1.43 -9.62
C TYR A 83 2.43 -2.88 -9.29
N LEU A 84 2.51 -3.20 -8.01
CA LEU A 84 2.85 -4.54 -7.53
C LEU A 84 1.69 -5.24 -6.81
N GLY A 85 0.83 -4.49 -6.17
CA GLY A 85 -0.28 -5.06 -5.41
C GLY A 85 -0.86 -4.07 -4.41
N ASP A 86 -1.84 -4.55 -3.66
CA ASP A 86 -2.53 -3.75 -2.66
C ASP A 86 -2.28 -4.30 -1.27
N TRP A 87 -2.49 -3.45 -0.27
CA TRP A 87 -2.52 -3.87 1.12
C TRP A 87 -3.72 -3.23 1.82
N HIS A 88 -4.22 -3.90 2.84
CA HIS A 88 -5.21 -3.30 3.74
C HIS A 88 -5.16 -3.96 5.09
N SER A 89 -5.62 -3.23 6.11
CA SER A 89 -5.64 -3.69 7.48
C SER A 89 -6.98 -4.33 7.85
N HIS A 90 -6.94 -5.17 8.88
CA HIS A 90 -8.14 -5.80 9.45
C HIS A 90 -8.12 -5.65 10.98
N PRO A 91 -8.21 -4.42 11.49
CA PRO A 91 -8.05 -4.21 12.94
C PRO A 91 -9.12 -4.92 13.78
N THR A 92 -10.28 -5.17 13.22
CA THR A 92 -11.34 -5.90 13.91
C THR A 92 -10.98 -7.37 14.17
N ASN A 93 -10.14 -7.94 13.33
CA ASN A 93 -9.68 -9.32 13.51
C ASN A 93 -8.79 -9.45 14.73
N VAL A 94 -8.00 -8.43 15.00
CA VAL A 94 -7.11 -8.38 16.15
C VAL A 94 -7.93 -8.32 17.44
N SER A 95 -8.96 -7.50 17.48
CA SER A 95 -9.83 -7.40 18.66
C SER A 95 -10.58 -8.69 18.94
N ASN A 96 -10.88 -9.48 17.93
CA ASN A 96 -11.58 -10.75 18.12
C ASN A 96 -10.70 -11.84 18.72
N LEU A 97 -9.40 -11.62 18.74
CA LEU A 97 -8.45 -12.58 19.30
C LEU A 97 -8.20 -12.36 20.79
N SER A 98 -8.65 -11.25 21.30
CA SER A 98 -8.42 -10.90 22.71
C SER A 98 -9.49 -11.40 23.67
#